data_a8d568556f4cc7bb6e7fd6cc45fab4f7
#
_entry.id   a8d568556f4cc7bb6e7fd6cc45fab4f7
#
_cell.length_a   1.000
_cell.length_b   1.000
_cell.length_c   1.000
_cell.angle_alpha   90.00
_cell.angle_beta   90.00
_cell.angle_gamma   90.00
#
_symmetry.space_group_name_H-M   'P 1'
#
loop_
_entity.id
_entity.type
_entity.pdbx_description
1 polymer ?
#
loop_
_entity_poly.entity_id
_entity_poly.type
_entity_poly.pdbx_seq_one_letter_code
_entity_poly.pdbx_strand_id
1 'polypeptide(L)'
;TPEPQKGADSLALSIVKEYIPETVEIKQRHFPMSADGVEKMAAWDKAAEEIKADVKAGKNVGFITLGDPMIYSTYVYVMERLLDEIEVETIPGISSFSNIASNQNFPLVMDTDPLIVIPCTMEEEKIDAALQTYDCLVLMKVYKNFKEIVQKLEKYDLIDSAILVSNSSQDREVVYKDLR
;
A
#
# COMPACT_ATOMS: atom_id res chain seq x y z
N THR A 1 12.08 6.93 -5.41
CA THR A 1 10.94 6.83 -4.48
C THR A 1 9.66 7.32 -5.15
N PRO A 2 8.50 6.68 -4.93
CA PRO A 2 7.21 7.13 -5.47
C PRO A 2 6.77 8.48 -4.88
N GLU A 3 6.28 9.37 -5.74
CA GLU A 3 5.59 10.61 -5.34
C GLU A 3 4.07 10.38 -5.36
N PRO A 4 3.31 10.78 -4.32
CA PRO A 4 1.85 10.63 -4.30
C PRO A 4 1.16 11.57 -5.28
N GLN A 5 1.72 12.76 -5.48
CA GLN A 5 1.33 13.75 -6.50
C GLN A 5 2.60 14.37 -7.07
N LYS A 6 2.53 14.86 -8.30
CA LYS A 6 3.69 15.47 -8.97
C LYS A 6 4.22 16.66 -8.17
N GLY A 7 5.47 16.56 -7.73
CA GLY A 7 6.12 17.57 -6.91
C GLY A 7 5.79 17.52 -5.42
N ALA A 8 5.05 16.51 -4.93
CA ALA A 8 4.84 16.31 -3.50
C ALA A 8 5.94 15.42 -2.90
N ASP A 9 6.26 15.65 -1.63
CA ASP A 9 7.24 14.82 -0.94
C ASP A 9 6.76 13.37 -0.79
N SER A 10 7.66 12.42 -1.06
CA SER A 10 7.41 11.00 -0.82
C SER A 10 7.35 10.73 0.67
N LEU A 11 6.22 10.20 1.16
CA LEU A 11 6.07 9.83 2.56
C LEU A 11 7.11 8.74 2.94
N ALA A 12 7.37 7.77 2.07
CA ALA A 12 8.41 6.76 2.31
C ALA A 12 9.79 7.41 2.46
N LEU A 13 10.09 8.43 1.64
CA LEU A 13 11.33 9.15 1.76
C LEU A 13 11.42 9.96 3.07
N SER A 14 10.35 10.64 3.46
CA SER A 14 10.35 11.44 4.69
C SER A 14 10.65 10.61 5.95
N ILE A 15 10.24 9.34 5.97
CA ILE A 15 10.49 8.42 7.09
C ILE A 15 11.96 8.01 7.18
N VAL A 16 12.63 7.79 6.04
CA VAL A 16 13.98 7.23 6.03
C VAL A 16 15.06 8.26 5.71
N LYS A 17 14.71 9.50 5.41
CA LYS A 17 15.63 10.53 4.93
C LYS A 17 16.81 10.77 5.87
N GLU A 18 16.58 10.74 7.18
CA GLU A 18 17.63 10.92 8.19
C GLU A 18 18.68 9.79 8.21
N TYR A 19 18.30 8.60 7.69
CA TYR A 19 19.21 7.44 7.60
C TYR A 19 19.92 7.33 6.27
N ILE A 20 19.56 8.16 5.28
CA ILE A 20 20.20 8.17 3.96
C ILE A 20 21.40 9.11 3.98
N PRO A 21 22.63 8.63 3.70
CA PRO A 21 23.80 9.49 3.61
C PRO A 21 23.62 10.59 2.54
N GLU A 22 24.16 11.78 2.80
CA GLU A 22 24.09 12.93 1.86
C GLU A 22 24.73 12.64 0.48
N THR A 23 25.60 11.66 0.41
CA THR A 23 26.25 11.23 -0.85
C THR A 23 25.35 10.42 -1.76
N VAL A 24 24.17 9.97 -1.27
CA VAL A 24 23.23 9.17 -2.04
C VAL A 24 22.35 10.06 -2.90
N GLU A 25 22.35 9.83 -4.20
CA GLU A 25 21.44 10.50 -5.14
C GLU A 25 20.00 10.05 -4.90
N ILE A 26 19.10 10.98 -4.61
CA ILE A 26 17.66 10.68 -4.41
C ILE A 26 16.88 11.07 -5.65
N LYS A 27 16.23 10.08 -6.28
CA LYS A 27 15.35 10.27 -7.42
C LYS A 27 13.89 10.02 -7.01
N GLN A 28 13.06 11.06 -7.05
CA GLN A 28 11.62 10.93 -6.87
C GLN A 28 10.94 10.77 -8.24
N ARG A 29 9.93 9.91 -8.33
CA ARG A 29 9.18 9.65 -9.56
C ARG A 29 7.69 9.59 -9.28
N HIS A 30 6.95 10.33 -10.08
CA HIS A 30 5.51 10.32 -10.01
C HIS A 30 4.95 9.07 -10.69
N PHE A 31 4.10 8.34 -9.95
CA PHE A 31 3.31 7.24 -10.48
C PHE A 31 1.84 7.66 -10.47
N PRO A 32 1.25 7.93 -11.65
CA PRO A 32 -0.11 8.45 -11.72
C PRO A 32 -1.11 7.47 -11.10
N MET A 33 -2.03 8.02 -10.31
CA MET A 33 -3.17 7.29 -9.74
C MET A 33 -4.43 7.40 -10.63
N SER A 34 -4.23 7.82 -11.91
CA SER A 34 -5.30 7.97 -12.90
C SER A 34 -5.94 6.62 -13.25
N ALA A 35 -7.13 6.66 -13.86
CA ALA A 35 -7.75 5.48 -14.44
C ALA A 35 -7.07 5.07 -15.77
N ASP A 36 -6.26 5.95 -16.36
CA ASP A 36 -5.56 5.69 -17.63
C ASP A 36 -4.42 4.68 -17.44
N GLY A 37 -4.64 3.48 -17.95
CA GLY A 37 -3.66 2.39 -17.92
C GLY A 37 -2.40 2.67 -18.76
N VAL A 38 -2.52 3.44 -19.84
CA VAL A 38 -1.40 3.77 -20.73
C VAL A 38 -0.42 4.71 -20.04
N GLU A 39 -0.94 5.74 -19.35
CA GLU A 39 -0.11 6.68 -18.58
C GLU A 39 0.64 5.98 -17.44
N LYS A 40 -0.05 5.07 -16.74
CA LYS A 40 0.58 4.27 -15.67
C LYS A 40 1.71 3.40 -16.19
N MET A 41 1.45 2.64 -17.27
CA MET A 41 2.46 1.76 -17.89
C MET A 41 3.68 2.56 -18.32
N ALA A 42 3.50 3.70 -18.99
CA ALA A 42 4.60 4.55 -19.41
C ALA A 42 5.45 5.06 -18.23
N ALA A 43 4.82 5.38 -17.09
CA ALA A 43 5.53 5.80 -15.89
C ALA A 43 6.35 4.65 -15.27
N TRP A 44 5.80 3.44 -15.23
CA TRP A 44 6.51 2.25 -14.75
C TRP A 44 7.67 1.86 -15.67
N ASP A 45 7.44 1.87 -16.99
CA ASP A 45 8.48 1.58 -17.99
C ASP A 45 9.64 2.57 -17.86
N LYS A 46 9.33 3.87 -17.76
CA LYS A 46 10.34 4.91 -17.59
C LYS A 46 11.16 4.70 -16.30
N ALA A 47 10.50 4.41 -15.19
CA ALA A 47 11.18 4.18 -13.92
C ALA A 47 12.09 2.95 -14.00
N ALA A 48 11.64 1.87 -14.63
CA ALA A 48 12.41 0.66 -14.82
C ALA A 48 13.65 0.90 -15.69
N GLU A 49 13.49 1.61 -16.82
CA GLU A 49 14.63 1.95 -17.70
C GLU A 49 15.69 2.82 -16.99
N GLU A 50 15.27 3.77 -16.17
CA GLU A 50 16.20 4.58 -15.37
C GLU A 50 16.97 3.73 -14.34
N ILE A 51 16.29 2.78 -13.67
CA ILE A 51 16.92 1.84 -12.74
C ILE A 51 17.92 0.95 -13.47
N LYS A 52 17.53 0.36 -14.59
CA LYS A 52 18.43 -0.47 -15.42
C LYS A 52 19.68 0.29 -15.86
N ALA A 53 19.52 1.54 -16.29
CA ALA A 53 20.63 2.38 -16.72
C ALA A 53 21.61 2.66 -15.55
N ASP A 54 21.09 2.97 -14.35
CA ASP A 54 21.92 3.22 -13.18
C ASP A 54 22.66 1.94 -12.74
N VAL A 55 21.99 0.78 -12.73
CA VAL A 55 22.62 -0.51 -12.39
C VAL A 55 23.69 -0.90 -13.42
N LYS A 56 23.40 -0.76 -14.73
CA LYS A 56 24.38 -1.00 -15.80
C LYS A 56 25.60 -0.05 -15.72
N ALA A 57 25.44 1.13 -15.11
CA ALA A 57 26.53 2.05 -14.83
C ALA A 57 27.30 1.71 -13.52
N GLY A 58 27.01 0.56 -12.88
CA GLY A 58 27.69 0.08 -11.68
C GLY A 58 27.15 0.67 -10.37
N LYS A 59 25.98 1.30 -10.37
CA LYS A 59 25.35 1.82 -9.15
C LYS A 59 24.49 0.75 -8.47
N ASN A 60 24.43 0.79 -7.14
CA ASN A 60 23.39 0.10 -6.36
C ASN A 60 22.17 1.00 -6.25
N VAL A 61 20.99 0.47 -6.58
CA VAL A 61 19.75 1.22 -6.58
C VAL A 61 18.78 0.66 -5.54
N GLY A 62 18.35 1.49 -4.59
CA GLY A 62 17.30 1.16 -3.63
C GLY A 62 15.95 1.77 -4.03
N PHE A 63 14.93 0.94 -4.24
CA PHE A 63 13.55 1.41 -4.41
C PHE A 63 12.81 1.31 -3.07
N ILE A 64 12.40 2.45 -2.51
CA ILE A 64 11.69 2.48 -1.22
C ILE A 64 10.19 2.67 -1.41
N THR A 65 9.41 1.96 -0.62
CA THR A 65 7.95 2.02 -0.59
C THR A 65 7.43 1.89 0.84
N LEU A 66 6.14 2.07 1.06
CA LEU A 66 5.49 1.92 2.36
C LEU A 66 4.90 0.52 2.52
N GLY A 67 4.96 -0.01 3.74
CA GLY A 67 4.41 -1.32 4.06
C GLY A 67 5.19 -2.46 3.42
N ASP A 68 4.51 -3.55 3.10
CA ASP A 68 5.12 -4.65 2.37
C ASP A 68 5.14 -4.35 0.87
N PRO A 69 6.31 -4.49 0.20
CA PRO A 69 6.45 -4.19 -1.22
C PRO A 69 5.65 -5.11 -2.14
N MET A 70 5.24 -6.30 -1.67
CA MET A 70 4.53 -7.29 -2.46
C MET A 70 3.00 -7.24 -2.28
N ILE A 71 2.48 -6.36 -1.39
CA ILE A 71 1.05 -6.25 -1.10
C ILE A 71 0.50 -4.90 -1.56
N TYR A 72 -0.23 -4.88 -2.67
CA TYR A 72 -0.86 -3.70 -3.28
C TYR A 72 0.09 -2.50 -3.48
N SER A 73 1.36 -2.77 -3.72
CA SER A 73 2.41 -1.78 -3.94
C SER A 73 2.65 -1.52 -5.43
N THR A 74 2.96 -0.27 -5.76
CA THR A 74 3.42 0.12 -7.12
C THR A 74 4.77 -0.53 -7.47
N TYR A 75 5.56 -0.92 -6.48
CA TYR A 75 6.84 -1.60 -6.67
C TYR A 75 6.72 -2.84 -7.56
N VAL A 76 5.68 -3.65 -7.39
CA VAL A 76 5.46 -4.89 -8.16
C VAL A 76 5.53 -4.64 -9.67
N TYR A 77 4.87 -3.59 -10.15
CA TYR A 77 4.85 -3.25 -11.58
C TYR A 77 6.20 -2.82 -12.13
N VAL A 78 7.04 -2.19 -11.31
CA VAL A 78 8.41 -1.81 -11.69
C VAL A 78 9.30 -3.05 -11.63
N MET A 79 9.19 -3.86 -10.57
CA MET A 79 9.95 -5.09 -10.38
C MET A 79 9.77 -6.06 -11.55
N GLU A 80 8.54 -6.31 -12.01
CA GLU A 80 8.25 -7.18 -13.16
C GLU A 80 9.01 -6.79 -14.44
N ARG A 81 9.37 -5.52 -14.59
CA ARG A 81 10.14 -4.99 -15.73
C ARG A 81 11.66 -5.10 -15.57
N LEU A 82 12.10 -5.50 -14.38
CA LEU A 82 13.52 -5.57 -14.03
C LEU A 82 14.05 -7.00 -13.96
N LEU A 83 13.20 -7.97 -13.55
CA LEU A 83 13.61 -9.33 -13.19
C LEU A 83 14.41 -10.09 -14.25
N ASP A 84 14.12 -9.86 -15.55
CA ASP A 84 14.79 -10.56 -16.63
C ASP A 84 16.10 -9.88 -17.07
N GLU A 85 16.40 -8.69 -16.56
CA GLU A 85 17.54 -7.87 -17.04
C GLU A 85 18.59 -7.55 -15.97
N ILE A 86 18.18 -7.49 -14.71
CA ILE A 86 19.06 -7.18 -13.57
C ILE A 86 18.73 -8.05 -12.37
N GLU A 87 19.68 -8.21 -11.46
CA GLU A 87 19.42 -8.85 -10.18
C GLU A 87 18.57 -7.93 -9.29
N VAL A 88 17.50 -8.49 -8.73
CA VAL A 88 16.57 -7.77 -7.85
C VAL A 88 16.37 -8.53 -6.56
N GLU A 89 16.67 -7.88 -5.44
CA GLU A 89 16.36 -8.39 -4.11
C GLU A 89 15.17 -7.60 -3.52
N THR A 90 14.14 -8.29 -3.08
CA THR A 90 12.99 -7.68 -2.41
C THR A 90 13.06 -7.92 -0.91
N ILE A 91 13.18 -6.86 -0.13
CA ILE A 91 13.17 -6.92 1.32
C ILE A 91 11.73 -6.80 1.81
N PRO A 92 11.19 -7.78 2.55
CA PRO A 92 9.82 -7.73 3.05
C PRO A 92 9.62 -6.60 4.07
N GLY A 93 8.42 -6.07 4.12
CA GLY A 93 8.03 -5.05 5.08
C GLY A 93 6.81 -5.46 5.90
N ILE A 94 6.43 -4.64 6.86
CA ILE A 94 5.23 -4.85 7.67
C ILE A 94 4.04 -4.22 6.96
N SER A 95 3.04 -5.02 6.63
CA SER A 95 1.77 -4.53 6.06
C SER A 95 1.05 -3.61 7.03
N SER A 96 0.38 -2.57 6.52
CA SER A 96 -0.35 -1.62 7.37
C SER A 96 -1.37 -2.31 8.29
N PHE A 97 -2.09 -3.30 7.78
CA PHE A 97 -3.07 -4.03 8.57
C PHE A 97 -2.43 -4.89 9.67
N SER A 98 -1.27 -5.51 9.44
CA SER A 98 -0.53 -6.25 10.48
C SER A 98 -0.03 -5.30 11.56
N ASN A 99 0.48 -4.12 11.18
CA ASN A 99 0.92 -3.10 12.10
C ASN A 99 -0.25 -2.57 12.96
N ILE A 100 -1.38 -2.25 12.32
CA ILE A 100 -2.60 -1.79 13.01
C ILE A 100 -3.08 -2.85 14.00
N ALA A 101 -3.20 -4.09 13.58
CA ALA A 101 -3.65 -5.19 14.41
C ALA A 101 -2.79 -5.33 15.68
N SER A 102 -1.47 -5.29 15.52
CA SER A 102 -0.52 -5.38 16.63
C SER A 102 -0.63 -4.18 17.57
N ASN A 103 -0.66 -2.96 17.04
CA ASN A 103 -0.75 -1.75 17.86
C ASN A 103 -2.07 -1.61 18.61
N GLN A 104 -3.15 -2.15 18.06
CA GLN A 104 -4.48 -2.09 18.68
C GLN A 104 -4.81 -3.33 19.53
N ASN A 105 -3.92 -4.33 19.61
CA ASN A 105 -4.22 -5.63 20.22
C ASN A 105 -5.52 -6.23 19.66
N PHE A 106 -5.71 -6.13 18.36
CA PHE A 106 -6.87 -6.59 17.62
C PHE A 106 -6.48 -7.78 16.73
N PRO A 107 -6.73 -9.03 17.17
CA PRO A 107 -6.42 -10.19 16.35
C PRO A 107 -7.19 -10.15 15.03
N LEU A 108 -6.48 -10.28 13.90
CA LEU A 108 -7.11 -10.29 12.57
C LEU A 108 -7.78 -11.62 12.27
N VAL A 109 -7.20 -12.70 12.76
CA VAL A 109 -7.67 -14.07 12.48
C VAL A 109 -7.15 -14.99 13.57
N MET A 110 -7.93 -16.03 13.90
CA MET A 110 -7.56 -17.07 14.85
C MET A 110 -7.88 -18.44 14.28
N ASP A 111 -7.22 -19.46 14.80
CA ASP A 111 -7.43 -20.87 14.47
C ASP A 111 -7.39 -21.16 12.96
N THR A 112 -8.49 -21.62 12.39
CA THR A 112 -8.61 -22.08 11.00
C THR A 112 -9.35 -21.06 10.10
N ASP A 113 -9.72 -19.91 10.61
CA ASP A 113 -10.46 -18.91 9.85
C ASP A 113 -9.60 -18.31 8.76
N PRO A 114 -10.13 -18.04 7.56
CA PRO A 114 -9.37 -17.40 6.51
C PRO A 114 -9.29 -15.89 6.74
N LEU A 115 -8.11 -15.30 6.56
CA LEU A 115 -7.94 -13.84 6.49
C LEU A 115 -8.15 -13.37 5.06
N ILE A 116 -9.13 -12.52 4.84
CA ILE A 116 -9.44 -11.94 3.54
C ILE A 116 -9.02 -10.47 3.50
N VAL A 117 -8.12 -10.15 2.58
CA VAL A 117 -7.62 -8.76 2.38
C VAL A 117 -8.12 -8.23 1.05
N ILE A 118 -8.95 -7.20 1.09
CA ILE A 118 -9.57 -6.62 -0.12
C ILE A 118 -9.35 -5.11 -0.22
N PRO A 119 -9.07 -4.58 -1.41
CA PRO A 119 -9.05 -3.16 -1.66
C PRO A 119 -10.49 -2.68 -1.95
N CYS A 120 -10.98 -1.69 -1.20
CA CYS A 120 -12.33 -1.12 -1.40
C CYS A 120 -12.47 -0.28 -2.69
N THR A 121 -11.52 -0.40 -3.60
CA THR A 121 -11.57 0.15 -4.97
C THR A 121 -12.02 -0.88 -6.01
N MET A 122 -12.31 -2.12 -5.57
CA MET A 122 -12.88 -3.19 -6.42
C MET A 122 -14.38 -2.99 -6.65
N GLU A 123 -14.97 -3.86 -7.46
CA GLU A 123 -16.41 -3.82 -7.76
C GLU A 123 -17.23 -4.03 -6.48
N GLU A 124 -18.34 -3.28 -6.37
CA GLU A 124 -19.18 -3.24 -5.18
C GLU A 124 -19.74 -4.60 -4.81
N GLU A 125 -20.16 -5.38 -5.79
CA GLU A 125 -20.71 -6.73 -5.60
C GLU A 125 -19.72 -7.70 -4.96
N LYS A 126 -18.44 -7.53 -5.26
CA LYS A 126 -17.37 -8.36 -4.66
C LYS A 126 -17.12 -7.98 -3.21
N ILE A 127 -17.24 -6.69 -2.87
CA ILE A 127 -17.16 -6.23 -1.49
C ILE A 127 -18.32 -6.79 -0.69
N ASP A 128 -19.55 -6.69 -1.21
CA ASP A 128 -20.75 -7.24 -0.57
C ASP A 128 -20.65 -8.75 -0.35
N ALA A 129 -20.20 -9.48 -1.36
CA ALA A 129 -19.99 -10.93 -1.25
C ALA A 129 -18.96 -11.30 -0.18
N ALA A 130 -17.86 -10.56 -0.08
CA ALA A 130 -16.85 -10.80 0.94
C ALA A 130 -17.40 -10.54 2.35
N LEU A 131 -18.09 -9.40 2.57
CA LEU A 131 -18.68 -9.04 3.85
C LEU A 131 -19.76 -10.04 4.32
N GLN A 132 -20.44 -10.72 3.41
CA GLN A 132 -21.44 -11.74 3.73
C GLN A 132 -20.85 -13.13 3.97
N THR A 133 -19.65 -13.38 3.49
CA THR A 133 -19.08 -14.74 3.45
C THR A 133 -18.04 -14.99 4.52
N TYR A 134 -17.27 -13.94 4.89
CA TYR A 134 -16.10 -14.10 5.73
C TYR A 134 -16.18 -13.26 7.00
N ASP A 135 -15.71 -13.82 8.10
CA ASP A 135 -15.72 -13.17 9.42
C ASP A 135 -14.46 -12.31 9.66
N CYS A 136 -13.35 -12.66 9.01
CA CYS A 136 -12.05 -11.98 9.20
C CYS A 136 -11.64 -11.24 7.93
N LEU A 137 -11.88 -9.91 7.92
CA LEU A 137 -11.64 -9.07 6.75
C LEU A 137 -10.71 -7.88 7.06
N VAL A 138 -9.87 -7.58 6.09
CA VAL A 138 -9.12 -6.33 6.01
C VAL A 138 -9.61 -5.52 4.82
N LEU A 139 -10.16 -4.35 5.09
CA LEU A 139 -10.66 -3.41 4.08
C LEU A 139 -9.60 -2.34 3.84
N MET A 140 -8.89 -2.43 2.72
CA MET A 140 -7.85 -1.47 2.34
C MET A 140 -8.38 -0.37 1.43
N LYS A 141 -7.77 0.82 1.50
CA LYS A 141 -8.06 1.96 0.61
C LYS A 141 -9.51 2.47 0.70
N VAL A 142 -10.10 2.42 1.89
CA VAL A 142 -11.51 2.81 2.16
C VAL A 142 -11.78 4.30 1.92
N TYR A 143 -10.77 5.16 1.83
CA TYR A 143 -10.89 6.61 1.79
C TYR A 143 -11.78 7.15 0.66
N LYS A 144 -11.90 6.44 -0.45
CA LYS A 144 -12.73 6.85 -1.60
C LYS A 144 -14.21 6.56 -1.39
N ASN A 145 -14.51 5.44 -0.74
CA ASN A 145 -15.86 4.87 -0.61
C ASN A 145 -16.25 4.71 0.87
N PHE A 146 -15.69 5.56 1.75
CA PHE A 146 -15.82 5.38 3.20
C PHE A 146 -17.29 5.31 3.65
N LYS A 147 -18.12 6.23 3.16
CA LYS A 147 -19.56 6.25 3.54
C LYS A 147 -20.30 4.98 3.12
N GLU A 148 -20.05 4.51 1.90
CA GLU A 148 -20.64 3.28 1.39
C GLU A 148 -20.16 2.05 2.19
N ILE A 149 -18.88 2.02 2.56
CA ILE A 149 -18.35 0.94 3.39
C ILE A 149 -19.00 0.92 4.77
N VAL A 150 -19.15 2.08 5.43
CA VAL A 150 -19.85 2.17 6.72
C VAL A 150 -21.30 1.67 6.60
N GLN A 151 -22.04 2.09 5.58
CA GLN A 151 -23.40 1.62 5.34
C GLN A 151 -23.48 0.10 5.12
N LYS A 152 -22.48 -0.50 4.45
CA LYS A 152 -22.39 -1.94 4.28
C LYS A 152 -22.10 -2.65 5.59
N LEU A 153 -21.18 -2.13 6.41
CA LEU A 153 -20.88 -2.68 7.73
C LEU A 153 -22.11 -2.64 8.65
N GLU A 154 -22.91 -1.57 8.61
CA GLU A 154 -24.19 -1.49 9.32
C GLU A 154 -25.20 -2.51 8.77
N LYS A 155 -25.37 -2.58 7.45
CA LYS A 155 -26.30 -3.50 6.77
C LYS A 155 -26.05 -4.97 7.12
N TYR A 156 -24.79 -5.34 7.31
CA TYR A 156 -24.38 -6.72 7.60
C TYR A 156 -24.07 -6.96 9.09
N ASP A 157 -24.41 -6.00 9.97
CA ASP A 157 -24.22 -6.08 11.43
C ASP A 157 -22.73 -6.28 11.85
N LEU A 158 -21.82 -5.68 11.08
CA LEU A 158 -20.36 -5.78 11.28
C LEU A 158 -19.74 -4.53 11.91
N ILE A 159 -20.53 -3.44 12.06
CA ILE A 159 -20.02 -2.12 12.45
C ILE A 159 -19.38 -2.12 13.85
N ASP A 160 -19.93 -2.86 14.80
CA ASP A 160 -19.44 -2.95 16.18
C ASP A 160 -18.19 -3.83 16.32
N SER A 161 -17.87 -4.62 15.30
CA SER A 161 -16.68 -5.48 15.21
C SER A 161 -15.57 -4.87 14.35
N ALA A 162 -15.75 -3.63 13.87
CA ALA A 162 -14.82 -2.96 12.98
C ALA A 162 -14.02 -1.87 13.70
N ILE A 163 -12.76 -1.74 13.34
CA ILE A 163 -11.92 -0.59 13.70
C ILE A 163 -11.36 0.07 12.45
N LEU A 164 -11.21 1.38 12.46
CA LEU A 164 -10.52 2.12 11.41
C LEU A 164 -9.32 2.84 12.02
N VAL A 165 -8.18 2.74 11.35
CA VAL A 165 -7.01 3.53 11.71
C VAL A 165 -6.55 4.32 10.49
N SER A 166 -6.42 5.62 10.66
CA SER A 166 -5.83 6.50 9.66
C SER A 166 -4.42 6.91 10.07
N ASN A 167 -3.53 7.06 9.09
CA ASN A 167 -2.13 7.45 9.27
C ASN A 167 -1.38 6.60 10.30
N SER A 168 -1.58 5.27 10.28
CA SER A 168 -0.99 4.35 11.25
C SER A 168 0.52 4.56 11.40
N SER A 169 0.99 4.58 12.65
CA SER A 169 2.38 4.81 13.06
C SER A 169 2.97 6.18 12.65
N GLN A 170 2.13 7.16 12.40
CA GLN A 170 2.53 8.56 12.19
C GLN A 170 2.03 9.43 13.35
N ASP A 171 2.64 10.60 13.56
CA ASP A 171 2.25 11.56 14.60
C ASP A 171 0.76 11.97 14.55
N ARG A 172 0.16 11.85 13.37
CA ARG A 172 -1.26 12.13 13.11
C ARG A 172 -2.13 10.87 13.05
N GLU A 173 -1.70 9.77 13.66
CA GLU A 173 -2.52 8.56 13.75
C GLU A 173 -3.83 8.85 14.50
N VAL A 174 -4.94 8.38 13.93
CA VAL A 174 -6.25 8.41 14.58
C VAL A 174 -6.88 7.03 14.50
N VAL A 175 -7.33 6.54 15.65
CA VAL A 175 -8.02 5.26 15.79
C VAL A 175 -9.51 5.53 16.03
N TYR A 176 -10.36 4.99 15.17
CA TYR A 176 -11.81 5.06 15.28
C TYR A 176 -12.33 3.69 15.68
N LYS A 177 -12.93 3.59 16.87
CA LYS A 177 -13.57 2.37 17.40
C LYS A 177 -15.09 2.41 17.24
N ASP A 178 -15.65 3.57 16.95
CA ASP A 178 -17.04 3.77 16.53
C ASP A 178 -16.98 4.46 15.16
N LEU A 179 -17.59 3.83 14.18
CA LEU A 179 -17.59 4.29 12.79
C LEU A 179 -18.91 4.97 12.39
N ARG A 180 -19.86 5.10 13.33
CA ARG A 180 -21.16 5.81 13.14
C ARG A 180 -21.01 7.31 13.16
#